data_93d2501bc36663c9cc4ad19d0ba69fcc
#
_entry.id   93d2501bc36663c9cc4ad19d0ba69fcc
#
_cell.length_a   1.000
_cell.length_b   1.000
_cell.length_c   1.000
_cell.angle_alpha   90.00
_cell.angle_beta   90.00
_cell.angle_gamma   90.00
#
_symmetry.space_group_name_H-M   'P 1'
#
loop_
_entity.id
_entity.type
_entity.pdbx_description
1 polymer ?
#
loop_
_entity_poly.entity_id
_entity_poly.type
_entity_poly.pdbx_seq_one_letter_code
_entity_poly.pdbx_strand_id
1 'polypeptide(L)'
;KNCGYGYRGYSYRECKNQQLGEVKLEHCSKFAPSKLEFAEPIYTVYVNAEVIGIKPTVFGLIDDYQILPELPEGLSLNTKTGAVEGKPVRITTRLQEYTVTGYNENGSASGTFTLSVITGYCDPEEKWPRTEIGTTAVYDCKEMGNYVGTMRRSCKLGKNEPEWGMEVGFCMAVGSFIAMGVLLLVVILIVIVAVVKVVSDKKKANARSGVRGGKKARNIMKSVPYAKI
;
A
#
# COMPACT_ATOMS: atom_id res chain seq x y z
N LYS A 1 -19.90 41.97 -11.64
CA LYS A 1 -20.32 40.57 -11.35
C LYS A 1 -19.92 40.22 -9.93
N ASN A 2 -20.67 39.34 -9.22
CA ASN A 2 -20.32 38.88 -7.89
C ASN A 2 -18.99 38.12 -7.89
N CYS A 3 -18.23 38.20 -6.80
CA CYS A 3 -16.91 37.57 -6.65
C CYS A 3 -16.93 36.04 -6.58
N GLY A 4 -18.08 35.42 -6.31
CA GLY A 4 -18.24 34.00 -6.11
C GLY A 4 -18.43 33.59 -4.63
N TYR A 5 -18.55 32.28 -4.38
CA TYR A 5 -18.78 31.73 -3.05
C TYR A 5 -17.63 32.09 -2.09
N GLY A 6 -17.99 32.50 -0.88
CA GLY A 6 -17.01 32.83 0.17
C GLY A 6 -16.37 34.21 0.05
N TYR A 7 -16.72 35.00 -0.96
CA TYR A 7 -16.22 36.35 -1.17
C TYR A 7 -17.35 37.37 -1.20
N ARG A 8 -17.03 38.60 -0.75
CA ARG A 8 -17.86 39.80 -0.87
C ARG A 8 -17.21 40.79 -1.82
N GLY A 9 -18.03 41.69 -2.37
CA GLY A 9 -17.59 42.70 -3.32
C GLY A 9 -18.01 42.38 -4.75
N TYR A 10 -17.27 42.91 -5.70
CA TYR A 10 -17.56 42.73 -7.11
C TYR A 10 -16.30 42.53 -7.95
N SER A 11 -16.46 41.74 -8.99
CA SER A 11 -15.46 41.58 -10.06
C SER A 11 -15.83 42.46 -11.25
N TYR A 12 -14.83 42.98 -11.93
CA TYR A 12 -15.05 43.80 -13.13
C TYR A 12 -14.04 43.45 -14.24
N ARG A 13 -14.33 43.95 -15.44
CA ARG A 13 -13.41 43.93 -16.59
C ARG A 13 -13.29 45.33 -17.18
N GLU A 14 -12.10 45.71 -17.52
CA GLU A 14 -11.88 46.94 -18.28
C GLU A 14 -12.23 46.72 -19.76
N CYS A 15 -12.86 47.69 -20.37
CA CYS A 15 -13.09 47.72 -21.79
C CYS A 15 -12.07 48.66 -22.45
N LYS A 16 -11.17 48.10 -23.26
CA LYS A 16 -10.18 48.86 -24.05
C LYS A 16 -10.39 48.54 -25.53
N ASN A 17 -10.53 49.56 -26.38
CA ASN A 17 -10.71 49.38 -27.84
C ASN A 17 -11.84 48.42 -28.19
N GLN A 18 -12.99 48.51 -27.52
CA GLN A 18 -14.16 47.64 -27.69
C GLN A 18 -13.92 46.16 -27.31
N GLN A 19 -12.81 45.82 -26.67
CA GLN A 19 -12.54 44.48 -26.19
C GLN A 19 -12.56 44.46 -24.66
N LEU A 20 -13.19 43.40 -24.08
CA LEU A 20 -13.20 43.17 -22.66
C LEU A 20 -11.85 42.51 -22.23
N GLY A 21 -11.16 43.13 -21.30
CA GLY A 21 -9.97 42.58 -20.68
C GLY A 21 -10.25 41.42 -19.73
N GLU A 22 -9.22 40.99 -19.00
CA GLU A 22 -9.33 39.94 -17.97
C GLU A 22 -10.22 40.38 -16.80
N VAL A 23 -10.73 39.37 -16.05
CA VAL A 23 -11.53 39.61 -14.85
C VAL A 23 -10.61 40.11 -13.74
N LYS A 24 -10.90 41.29 -13.19
CA LYS A 24 -10.21 41.84 -12.03
C LYS A 24 -10.98 41.55 -10.75
N LEU A 25 -10.27 41.07 -9.72
CA LEU A 25 -10.81 40.60 -8.44
C LEU A 25 -10.36 41.46 -7.25
N GLU A 26 -9.69 42.57 -7.49
CA GLU A 26 -9.13 43.46 -6.46
C GLU A 26 -10.18 44.04 -5.50
N HIS A 27 -11.44 44.04 -5.87
CA HIS A 27 -12.55 44.42 -4.98
C HIS A 27 -13.24 43.21 -4.34
N CYS A 28 -12.66 42.01 -4.47
CA CYS A 28 -13.17 40.81 -3.84
C CYS A 28 -12.38 40.51 -2.57
N SER A 29 -13.05 40.45 -1.42
CA SER A 29 -12.46 40.04 -0.13
C SER A 29 -13.22 38.82 0.41
N LYS A 30 -12.52 37.94 1.10
CA LYS A 30 -13.16 36.79 1.75
C LYS A 30 -14.14 37.26 2.83
N PHE A 31 -15.19 36.51 3.08
CA PHE A 31 -15.96 36.68 4.32
C PHE A 31 -15.14 36.14 5.49
N ALA A 32 -15.30 36.76 6.67
CA ALA A 32 -14.89 36.13 7.90
C ALA A 32 -15.63 34.79 8.07
N PRO A 33 -14.97 33.69 8.44
CA PRO A 33 -15.65 32.45 8.74
C PRO A 33 -16.60 32.67 9.93
N SER A 34 -17.79 32.08 9.85
CA SER A 34 -18.83 32.35 10.86
C SER A 34 -19.29 31.13 11.65
N LYS A 35 -18.97 29.91 11.16
CA LYS A 35 -19.42 28.67 11.77
C LYS A 35 -18.37 27.60 11.54
N LEU A 36 -17.98 26.92 12.62
CA LEU A 36 -17.12 25.75 12.57
C LEU A 36 -17.69 24.71 13.52
N GLU A 37 -18.10 23.57 13.00
CA GLU A 37 -18.75 22.51 13.76
C GLU A 37 -18.19 21.15 13.39
N PHE A 38 -18.14 20.26 14.35
CA PHE A 38 -17.82 18.84 14.16
C PHE A 38 -19.12 18.03 14.09
N ALA A 39 -19.11 16.92 13.34
CA ALA A 39 -20.27 16.04 13.18
C ALA A 39 -20.69 15.41 14.52
N GLU A 40 -19.71 15.07 15.35
CA GLU A 40 -19.92 14.46 16.67
C GLU A 40 -19.24 15.31 17.75
N PRO A 41 -19.85 15.42 18.93
CA PRO A 41 -19.25 16.14 20.05
C PRO A 41 -18.14 15.33 20.73
N ILE A 42 -18.13 14.00 20.60
CA ILE A 42 -17.19 13.08 21.24
C ILE A 42 -16.70 12.07 20.21
N TYR A 43 -15.39 11.94 20.10
CA TYR A 43 -14.74 10.94 19.28
C TYR A 43 -13.95 9.96 20.16
N THR A 44 -14.12 8.68 19.88
CA THR A 44 -13.27 7.62 20.44
C THR A 44 -12.45 7.01 19.34
N VAL A 45 -11.14 7.03 19.50
CA VAL A 45 -10.19 6.46 18.52
C VAL A 45 -9.35 5.38 19.19
N TYR A 46 -8.75 4.53 18.37
CA TYR A 46 -7.98 3.39 18.86
C TYR A 46 -6.49 3.59 18.65
N VAL A 47 -5.68 3.20 19.63
CA VAL A 47 -4.22 3.13 19.50
C VAL A 47 -3.85 2.31 18.27
N ASN A 48 -2.84 2.74 17.54
CA ASN A 48 -2.33 2.12 16.31
C ASN A 48 -3.30 2.05 15.12
N ALA A 49 -4.52 2.60 15.24
CA ALA A 49 -5.46 2.71 14.14
C ALA A 49 -5.38 4.09 13.47
N GLU A 50 -5.58 4.12 12.16
CA GLU A 50 -5.69 5.37 11.40
C GLU A 50 -6.95 6.13 11.82
N VAL A 51 -6.80 7.41 12.14
CA VAL A 51 -7.94 8.28 12.47
C VAL A 51 -8.53 8.83 11.19
N ILE A 52 -9.83 8.59 10.99
CA ILE A 52 -10.58 9.01 9.81
C ILE A 52 -11.86 9.71 10.26
N GLY A 53 -12.24 10.76 9.54
CA GLY A 53 -13.56 11.40 9.70
C GLY A 53 -13.66 12.51 10.74
N ILE A 54 -12.62 12.80 11.52
CA ILE A 54 -12.61 13.95 12.43
C ILE A 54 -12.19 15.19 11.66
N LYS A 55 -13.16 15.88 11.07
CA LYS A 55 -12.92 17.15 10.38
C LYS A 55 -14.10 18.10 10.61
N PRO A 56 -13.86 19.42 10.65
CA PRO A 56 -14.92 20.39 10.82
C PRO A 56 -15.71 20.60 9.51
N THR A 57 -16.95 20.98 9.68
CA THR A 57 -17.75 21.68 8.65
C THR A 57 -17.67 23.17 8.96
N VAL A 58 -17.37 23.97 7.95
CA VAL A 58 -17.18 25.40 8.11
C VAL A 58 -18.02 26.19 7.11
N PHE A 59 -18.55 27.34 7.56
CA PHE A 59 -19.16 28.31 6.65
C PHE A 59 -18.20 29.50 6.43
N GLY A 60 -17.76 29.65 5.20
CA GLY A 60 -16.74 30.59 4.77
C GLY A 60 -15.47 29.90 4.26
N LEU A 61 -14.49 30.69 3.86
CA LEU A 61 -13.19 30.21 3.40
C LEU A 61 -12.18 30.31 4.53
N ILE A 62 -11.47 29.22 4.78
CA ILE A 62 -10.39 29.17 5.77
C ILE A 62 -9.05 29.13 5.04
N ASP A 63 -8.08 29.88 5.51
CA ASP A 63 -6.71 29.87 5.03
C ASP A 63 -5.84 28.88 5.81
N ASP A 64 -6.08 28.82 7.14
CA ASP A 64 -5.34 27.92 8.02
C ASP A 64 -6.14 27.58 9.27
N TYR A 65 -5.78 26.42 9.88
CA TYR A 65 -6.38 25.91 11.10
C TYR A 65 -5.35 25.76 12.21
N GLN A 66 -5.80 25.96 13.46
CA GLN A 66 -5.05 25.70 14.69
C GLN A 66 -5.89 24.87 15.64
N ILE A 67 -5.25 24.13 16.54
CA ILE A 67 -5.91 23.32 17.56
C ILE A 67 -5.26 23.57 18.93
N LEU A 68 -6.07 23.63 19.96
CA LEU A 68 -5.66 23.69 21.35
C LEU A 68 -6.55 22.78 22.21
N PRO A 69 -5.97 22.09 23.19
CA PRO A 69 -4.56 21.86 23.45
C PRO A 69 -3.87 21.01 22.35
N GLU A 70 -2.60 20.68 22.56
CA GLU A 70 -1.86 19.80 21.65
C GLU A 70 -2.48 18.40 21.61
N LEU A 71 -2.56 17.83 20.42
CA LEU A 71 -3.10 16.48 20.18
C LEU A 71 -2.22 15.39 20.80
N PRO A 72 -2.78 14.22 21.14
CA PRO A 72 -2.03 13.05 21.57
C PRO A 72 -0.95 12.67 20.56
N GLU A 73 0.15 12.11 21.09
CA GLU A 73 1.27 11.63 20.29
C GLU A 73 0.82 10.69 19.17
N GLY A 74 1.27 10.97 17.95
CA GLY A 74 0.89 10.24 16.73
C GLY A 74 -0.30 10.83 15.97
N LEU A 75 -0.97 11.85 16.54
CA LEU A 75 -2.01 12.63 15.86
C LEU A 75 -1.49 14.01 15.49
N SER A 76 -1.99 14.55 14.40
CA SER A 76 -1.71 15.89 13.93
C SER A 76 -2.94 16.56 13.34
N LEU A 77 -2.98 17.88 13.37
CA LEU A 77 -3.97 18.67 12.66
C LEU A 77 -3.47 18.97 11.25
N ASN A 78 -4.26 18.65 10.27
CA ASN A 78 -4.04 19.17 8.91
C ASN A 78 -4.46 20.63 8.86
N THR A 79 -3.48 21.53 8.80
CA THR A 79 -3.73 22.99 8.89
C THR A 79 -4.51 23.54 7.69
N LYS A 80 -4.65 22.81 6.60
CA LYS A 80 -5.41 23.24 5.41
C LYS A 80 -6.85 22.74 5.39
N THR A 81 -7.11 21.63 6.01
CA THR A 81 -8.44 21.01 6.01
C THR A 81 -9.14 21.05 7.37
N GLY A 82 -8.40 21.30 8.44
CA GLY A 82 -8.87 21.19 9.81
C GLY A 82 -9.12 19.77 10.28
N ALA A 83 -8.71 18.75 9.50
CA ALA A 83 -8.86 17.37 9.85
C ALA A 83 -7.80 16.92 10.87
N VAL A 84 -8.20 16.07 11.81
CA VAL A 84 -7.27 15.33 12.67
C VAL A 84 -6.89 14.04 11.97
N GLU A 85 -5.60 13.84 11.79
CA GLU A 85 -5.02 12.74 11.01
C GLU A 85 -3.90 12.05 11.81
N GLY A 86 -3.59 10.79 11.45
CA GLY A 86 -2.50 10.02 12.02
C GLY A 86 -2.96 8.80 12.80
N LYS A 87 -2.01 8.22 13.57
CA LYS A 87 -2.23 7.03 14.40
C LYS A 87 -1.76 7.33 15.81
N PRO A 88 -2.66 7.39 16.79
CA PRO A 88 -2.26 7.62 18.17
C PRO A 88 -1.44 6.42 18.69
N VAL A 89 -0.36 6.70 19.40
CA VAL A 89 0.58 5.68 19.91
C VAL A 89 0.33 5.29 21.35
N ARG A 90 -0.50 6.05 22.08
CA ARG A 90 -0.80 5.82 23.50
C ARG A 90 -2.25 6.13 23.81
N ILE A 91 -2.80 5.41 24.81
CA ILE A 91 -4.12 5.67 25.36
C ILE A 91 -4.13 7.03 26.11
N THR A 92 -5.28 7.68 26.11
CA THR A 92 -5.53 8.81 27.00
C THR A 92 -6.21 8.34 28.27
N THR A 93 -5.81 8.93 29.41
CA THR A 93 -6.38 8.57 30.72
C THR A 93 -7.70 9.30 31.00
N ARG A 94 -7.99 10.35 30.23
CA ARG A 94 -9.18 11.19 30.38
C ARG A 94 -9.69 11.64 29.02
N LEU A 95 -10.96 11.95 28.97
CA LEU A 95 -11.57 12.71 27.88
C LEU A 95 -10.97 14.10 27.88
N GLN A 96 -10.47 14.54 26.72
CA GLN A 96 -9.87 15.86 26.55
C GLN A 96 -10.66 16.63 25.50
N GLU A 97 -11.08 17.84 25.85
CA GLU A 97 -11.69 18.76 24.91
C GLU A 97 -10.62 19.51 24.11
N TYR A 98 -10.88 19.63 22.82
CA TYR A 98 -10.05 20.31 21.85
C TYR A 98 -10.84 21.40 21.16
N THR A 99 -10.23 22.57 21.01
CA THR A 99 -10.77 23.70 20.25
C THR A 99 -10.01 23.85 18.96
N VAL A 100 -10.68 23.72 17.83
CA VAL A 100 -10.14 24.00 16.51
C VAL A 100 -10.61 25.38 16.08
N THR A 101 -9.66 26.21 15.68
CA THR A 101 -9.92 27.55 15.16
C THR A 101 -9.44 27.64 13.71
N GLY A 102 -10.37 27.90 12.81
CA GLY A 102 -10.06 28.22 11.42
C GLY A 102 -10.14 29.73 11.17
N TYR A 103 -9.19 30.28 10.45
CA TYR A 103 -9.11 31.73 10.22
C TYR A 103 -8.75 32.07 8.79
N ASN A 104 -9.09 33.27 8.41
CA ASN A 104 -8.61 33.95 7.22
C ASN A 104 -8.25 35.41 7.56
N GLU A 105 -7.87 36.20 6.58
CA GLU A 105 -7.48 37.62 6.74
C GLU A 105 -8.57 38.51 7.40
N ASN A 106 -9.84 38.10 7.38
CA ASN A 106 -10.99 38.88 7.81
C ASN A 106 -11.63 38.38 9.12
N GLY A 107 -11.15 37.29 9.71
CA GLY A 107 -11.65 36.79 10.98
C GLY A 107 -11.41 35.30 11.19
N SER A 108 -12.06 34.76 12.24
CA SER A 108 -11.94 33.36 12.64
C SER A 108 -13.27 32.80 13.12
N ALA A 109 -13.39 31.46 13.06
CA ALA A 109 -14.45 30.69 13.70
C ALA A 109 -13.83 29.51 14.44
N SER A 110 -14.41 29.12 15.58
CA SER A 110 -13.94 28.02 16.40
C SER A 110 -15.05 27.02 16.64
N GLY A 111 -14.66 25.76 16.81
CA GLY A 111 -15.53 24.66 17.21
C GLY A 111 -14.79 23.70 18.12
N THR A 112 -15.50 23.00 18.97
CA THR A 112 -14.92 22.06 19.93
C THR A 112 -15.36 20.65 19.68
N PHE A 113 -14.54 19.69 20.06
CA PHE A 113 -14.84 18.27 20.17
C PHE A 113 -14.05 17.66 21.32
N THR A 114 -14.52 16.55 21.84
CA THR A 114 -13.84 15.78 22.87
C THR A 114 -13.24 14.52 22.26
N LEU A 115 -12.00 14.18 22.62
CA LEU A 115 -11.31 13.01 22.12
C LEU A 115 -10.85 12.09 23.25
N SER A 116 -11.02 10.79 23.05
CA SER A 116 -10.37 9.75 23.84
C SER A 116 -9.65 8.76 22.95
N VAL A 117 -8.50 8.31 23.41
CA VAL A 117 -7.73 7.23 22.77
C VAL A 117 -7.78 6.00 23.66
N ILE A 118 -8.28 4.90 23.15
CA ILE A 118 -8.40 3.63 23.87
C ILE A 118 -7.68 2.49 23.13
N THR A 119 -7.45 1.36 23.81
CA THR A 119 -7.02 0.12 23.15
C THR A 119 -8.22 -0.60 22.55
N GLY A 120 -8.05 -1.12 21.35
CA GLY A 120 -9.01 -2.01 20.71
C GLY A 120 -8.38 -3.38 20.44
N TYR A 121 -9.20 -4.42 20.46
CA TYR A 121 -8.75 -5.79 20.25
C TYR A 121 -9.72 -6.51 19.33
N CYS A 122 -9.18 -7.34 18.44
CA CYS A 122 -9.95 -8.41 17.80
C CYS A 122 -10.12 -9.55 18.80
N ASP A 123 -11.34 -10.02 18.96
CA ASP A 123 -11.64 -11.14 19.84
C ASP A 123 -10.97 -12.45 19.36
N PRO A 124 -10.69 -13.38 20.28
CA PRO A 124 -10.13 -14.66 19.90
C PRO A 124 -11.05 -15.41 18.95
N GLU A 125 -10.47 -15.97 17.88
CA GLU A 125 -11.20 -16.74 16.87
C GLU A 125 -10.38 -17.98 16.47
N GLU A 126 -10.91 -19.20 16.73
CA GLU A 126 -10.22 -20.47 16.46
C GLU A 126 -8.77 -20.51 16.96
N LYS A 127 -7.79 -20.42 16.04
CA LYS A 127 -6.35 -20.44 16.30
C LYS A 127 -5.76 -19.05 16.59
N TRP A 128 -6.57 -17.99 16.43
CA TRP A 128 -6.11 -16.61 16.57
C TRP A 128 -6.38 -16.11 17.99
N PRO A 129 -5.32 -15.73 18.75
CA PRO A 129 -5.50 -15.16 20.09
C PRO A 129 -6.04 -13.74 20.02
N ARG A 130 -6.57 -13.24 21.14
CA ARG A 130 -6.92 -11.83 21.27
C ARG A 130 -5.74 -10.95 20.88
N THR A 131 -5.95 -10.09 19.90
CA THR A 131 -4.87 -9.34 19.25
C THR A 131 -5.23 -7.86 19.18
N GLU A 132 -4.29 -7.00 19.55
CA GLU A 132 -4.49 -5.54 19.55
C GLU A 132 -4.58 -4.98 18.14
N ILE A 133 -5.41 -3.95 17.94
CA ILE A 133 -5.52 -3.22 16.66
C ILE A 133 -4.14 -2.70 16.22
N GLY A 134 -3.88 -2.81 14.92
CA GLY A 134 -2.62 -2.41 14.30
C GLY A 134 -1.51 -3.44 14.45
N THR A 135 -1.76 -4.55 15.14
CA THR A 135 -0.82 -5.66 15.28
C THR A 135 -1.23 -6.88 14.44
N THR A 136 -0.32 -7.83 14.31
CA THR A 136 -0.52 -9.05 13.51
C THR A 136 -0.29 -10.27 14.39
N ALA A 137 -1.28 -11.11 14.52
CA ALA A 137 -1.14 -12.44 15.10
C ALA A 137 -0.40 -13.36 14.15
N VAL A 138 0.46 -14.19 14.68
CA VAL A 138 1.23 -15.21 13.94
C VAL A 138 0.91 -16.57 14.53
N TYR A 139 0.54 -17.50 13.65
CA TYR A 139 0.30 -18.89 13.98
C TYR A 139 1.39 -19.76 13.38
N ASP A 140 2.11 -20.53 14.21
CA ASP A 140 3.11 -21.50 13.75
C ASP A 140 2.40 -22.81 13.40
N CYS A 141 2.52 -23.24 12.14
CA CYS A 141 1.87 -24.45 11.64
C CYS A 141 2.32 -25.73 12.36
N LYS A 142 3.44 -25.71 13.11
CA LYS A 142 3.89 -26.83 13.94
C LYS A 142 2.88 -27.21 15.02
N GLU A 143 2.05 -26.27 15.46
CA GLU A 143 0.98 -26.55 16.41
C GLU A 143 -0.09 -27.49 15.86
N MET A 144 -0.19 -27.63 14.54
CA MET A 144 -1.05 -28.62 13.87
C MET A 144 -0.41 -30.02 13.76
N GLY A 145 0.81 -30.21 14.29
CA GLY A 145 1.57 -31.47 14.21
C GLY A 145 2.62 -31.45 13.10
N ASN A 146 2.60 -32.40 12.18
CA ASN A 146 3.60 -32.54 11.12
C ASN A 146 3.39 -31.53 9.96
N TYR A 147 3.23 -30.24 10.30
CA TYR A 147 3.14 -29.15 9.35
C TYR A 147 4.29 -28.17 9.52
N VAL A 148 4.64 -27.46 8.45
CA VAL A 148 5.61 -26.38 8.43
C VAL A 148 5.00 -25.16 7.75
N GLY A 149 5.51 -23.98 8.13
CA GLY A 149 5.04 -22.70 7.64
C GLY A 149 4.46 -21.84 8.75
N THR A 150 3.98 -20.67 8.39
CA THR A 150 3.35 -19.74 9.31
C THR A 150 2.15 -19.10 8.64
N MET A 151 1.12 -18.85 9.40
CA MET A 151 -0.02 -18.03 9.00
C MET A 151 -0.03 -16.75 9.81
N ARG A 152 -0.52 -15.70 9.21
CA ARG A 152 -0.60 -14.37 9.82
C ARG A 152 -1.97 -13.79 9.59
N ARG A 153 -2.48 -13.05 10.57
CA ARG A 153 -3.74 -12.36 10.47
C ARG A 153 -3.64 -11.04 11.23
N SER A 154 -3.90 -9.95 10.56
CA SER A 154 -3.83 -8.62 11.17
C SER A 154 -5.15 -8.27 11.83
N CYS A 155 -5.09 -7.65 13.02
CA CYS A 155 -6.22 -6.99 13.62
C CYS A 155 -6.22 -5.52 13.19
N LYS A 156 -7.32 -5.04 12.63
CA LYS A 156 -7.47 -3.67 12.12
C LYS A 156 -8.79 -3.08 12.54
N LEU A 157 -8.91 -1.76 12.46
CA LEU A 157 -10.17 -1.09 12.63
C LEU A 157 -11.00 -1.28 11.35
N GLY A 158 -12.18 -1.90 11.50
CA GLY A 158 -13.21 -1.94 10.46
C GLY A 158 -13.96 -0.61 10.37
N LYS A 159 -15.22 -0.68 10.03
CA LYS A 159 -16.03 0.54 9.90
C LYS A 159 -16.22 1.27 11.24
N ASN A 160 -16.48 0.55 12.32
CA ASN A 160 -16.70 1.11 13.66
C ASN A 160 -16.06 0.26 14.78
N GLU A 161 -15.68 -0.97 14.49
CA GLU A 161 -15.22 -1.96 15.48
C GLU A 161 -13.95 -2.66 14.99
N PRO A 162 -13.15 -3.22 15.93
CA PRO A 162 -12.00 -4.05 15.57
C PRO A 162 -12.44 -5.27 14.77
N GLU A 163 -11.78 -5.53 13.67
CA GLU A 163 -12.05 -6.70 12.82
C GLU A 163 -10.78 -7.41 12.38
N TRP A 164 -10.88 -8.73 12.21
CA TRP A 164 -9.83 -9.53 11.66
C TRP A 164 -9.69 -9.30 10.15
N GLY A 165 -8.46 -9.04 9.70
CA GLY A 165 -8.10 -9.04 8.29
C GLY A 165 -8.12 -10.45 7.69
N MET A 166 -7.76 -10.55 6.42
CA MET A 166 -7.60 -11.84 5.74
C MET A 166 -6.40 -12.61 6.29
N GLU A 167 -6.51 -13.93 6.33
CA GLU A 167 -5.39 -14.81 6.64
C GLU A 167 -4.38 -14.81 5.49
N VAL A 168 -3.09 -14.68 5.82
CA VAL A 168 -1.99 -14.68 4.86
C VAL A 168 -0.95 -15.70 5.32
N GLY A 169 -0.44 -16.47 4.36
CA GLY A 169 0.51 -17.54 4.63
C GLY A 169 -0.09 -18.90 4.34
N PHE A 170 0.66 -19.95 4.64
CA PHE A 170 0.21 -21.32 4.42
C PHE A 170 0.86 -22.27 5.40
N CYS A 171 0.15 -23.36 5.66
CA CYS A 171 0.67 -24.53 6.37
C CYS A 171 0.78 -25.69 5.40
N MET A 172 1.94 -26.28 5.29
CA MET A 172 2.17 -27.42 4.40
C MET A 172 2.59 -28.65 5.21
N ALA A 173 1.97 -29.80 4.94
CA ALA A 173 2.38 -31.04 5.58
C ALA A 173 3.82 -31.42 5.17
N VAL A 174 4.64 -31.83 6.13
CA VAL A 174 6.04 -32.23 5.90
C VAL A 174 6.14 -33.32 4.83
N GLY A 175 5.19 -34.28 4.81
CA GLY A 175 5.13 -35.31 3.77
C GLY A 175 4.99 -34.75 2.35
N SER A 176 4.25 -33.66 2.15
CA SER A 176 4.08 -33.01 0.84
C SER A 176 5.40 -32.37 0.36
N PHE A 177 6.20 -31.83 1.27
CA PHE A 177 7.54 -31.29 0.95
C PHE A 177 8.48 -32.38 0.45
N ILE A 178 8.47 -33.54 1.14
CA ILE A 178 9.28 -34.69 0.74
C ILE A 178 8.84 -35.20 -0.63
N ALA A 179 7.54 -35.34 -0.86
CA ALA A 179 6.99 -35.80 -2.14
C ALA A 179 7.36 -34.85 -3.30
N MET A 180 7.26 -33.53 -3.10
CA MET A 180 7.69 -32.55 -4.10
C MET A 180 9.19 -32.58 -4.36
N GLY A 181 10.01 -32.74 -3.33
CA GLY A 181 11.45 -32.88 -3.45
C GLY A 181 11.85 -34.10 -4.26
N VAL A 182 11.24 -35.26 -3.98
CA VAL A 182 11.46 -36.49 -4.74
C VAL A 182 11.04 -36.33 -6.21
N LEU A 183 9.87 -35.73 -6.48
CA LEU A 183 9.41 -35.48 -7.85
C LEU A 183 10.40 -34.59 -8.62
N LEU A 184 10.89 -33.52 -8.01
CA LEU A 184 11.86 -32.62 -8.60
C LEU A 184 13.16 -33.36 -8.95
N LEU A 185 13.68 -34.19 -8.06
CA LEU A 185 14.87 -35.00 -8.30
C LEU A 185 14.66 -35.97 -9.48
N VAL A 186 13.51 -36.63 -9.57
CA VAL A 186 13.16 -37.51 -10.70
C VAL A 186 13.16 -36.72 -12.02
N VAL A 187 12.55 -35.55 -12.05
CA VAL A 187 12.55 -34.68 -13.26
C VAL A 187 13.96 -34.28 -13.66
N ILE A 188 14.79 -33.89 -12.70
CA ILE A 188 16.20 -33.54 -12.97
C ILE A 188 16.95 -34.73 -13.55
N LEU A 189 16.78 -35.94 -13.01
CA LEU A 189 17.42 -37.15 -13.51
C LEU A 189 16.97 -37.47 -14.94
N ILE A 190 15.68 -37.33 -15.26
CA ILE A 190 15.14 -37.55 -16.62
C ILE A 190 15.82 -36.56 -17.60
N VAL A 191 15.93 -35.26 -17.20
CA VAL A 191 16.58 -34.24 -18.05
C VAL A 191 18.07 -34.57 -18.27
N ILE A 192 18.79 -34.97 -17.22
CA ILE A 192 20.20 -35.36 -17.34
C ILE A 192 20.35 -36.53 -18.30
N VAL A 193 19.54 -37.58 -18.16
CA VAL A 193 19.57 -38.76 -19.05
C VAL A 193 19.29 -38.35 -20.50
N ALA A 194 18.29 -37.50 -20.74
CA ALA A 194 17.96 -36.99 -22.06
C ALA A 194 19.14 -36.19 -22.69
N VAL A 195 19.78 -35.30 -21.92
CA VAL A 195 20.93 -34.53 -22.37
C VAL A 195 22.13 -35.44 -22.70
N VAL A 196 22.43 -36.41 -21.81
CA VAL A 196 23.53 -37.35 -22.03
C VAL A 196 23.27 -38.17 -23.33
N LYS A 197 22.02 -38.62 -23.54
CA LYS A 197 21.65 -39.31 -24.78
C LYS A 197 21.85 -38.49 -26.03
N VAL A 198 21.40 -37.21 -26.04
CA VAL A 198 21.57 -36.30 -27.18
C VAL A 198 23.05 -36.03 -27.44
N VAL A 199 23.87 -35.83 -26.40
CA VAL A 199 25.32 -35.62 -26.55
C VAL A 199 26.01 -36.90 -27.12
N SER A 200 25.62 -38.06 -26.61
CA SER A 200 26.13 -39.36 -27.09
C SER A 200 25.78 -39.61 -28.56
N ASP A 201 24.56 -39.32 -28.97
CA ASP A 201 24.08 -39.50 -30.35
C ASP A 201 24.82 -38.51 -31.31
N LYS A 202 25.03 -37.26 -30.87
CA LYS A 202 25.85 -36.30 -31.63
C LYS A 202 27.32 -36.77 -31.79
N LYS A 203 27.95 -37.34 -30.76
CA LYS A 203 29.30 -37.93 -30.86
C LYS A 203 29.33 -39.11 -31.83
N LYS A 204 28.34 -40.00 -31.83
CA LYS A 204 28.24 -41.12 -32.77
C LYS A 204 28.04 -40.63 -34.21
N ALA A 205 27.24 -39.59 -34.43
CA ALA A 205 27.02 -39.00 -35.76
C ALA A 205 28.31 -38.37 -36.32
N ASN A 206 29.06 -37.60 -35.51
CA ASN A 206 30.33 -37.03 -35.90
C ASN A 206 31.39 -38.08 -36.21
N ALA A 207 31.47 -39.18 -35.44
CA ALA A 207 32.38 -40.29 -35.72
C ALA A 207 32.05 -41.00 -37.05
N ARG A 208 30.77 -41.14 -37.38
CA ARG A 208 30.35 -41.73 -38.68
C ARG A 208 30.66 -40.79 -39.86
N SER A 209 30.54 -39.49 -39.74
CA SER A 209 30.89 -38.51 -40.76
C SER A 209 32.41 -38.46 -41.03
N GLY A 210 33.25 -38.54 -40.00
CA GLY A 210 34.69 -38.63 -40.10
C GLY A 210 35.18 -39.87 -40.86
N VAL A 211 34.57 -41.05 -40.64
CA VAL A 211 34.89 -42.29 -41.35
C VAL A 211 34.49 -42.22 -42.83
N ARG A 212 33.37 -41.57 -43.18
CA ARG A 212 32.99 -41.35 -44.60
C ARG A 212 33.94 -40.41 -45.34
N GLY A 213 34.39 -39.30 -44.66
CA GLY A 213 35.39 -38.36 -45.25
C GLY A 213 36.72 -39.02 -45.52
N GLY A 214 37.21 -39.88 -44.61
CA GLY A 214 38.46 -40.62 -44.78
C GLY A 214 38.44 -41.66 -45.91
N LYS A 215 37.31 -42.31 -46.15
CA LYS A 215 37.15 -43.25 -47.31
C LYS A 215 37.11 -42.50 -48.66
N LYS A 216 36.48 -41.33 -48.72
CA LYS A 216 36.43 -40.52 -49.95
C LYS A 216 37.80 -39.92 -50.31
N ALA A 217 38.58 -39.46 -49.36
CA ALA A 217 39.95 -39.00 -49.57
C ALA A 217 40.91 -40.12 -50.04
N ARG A 218 40.77 -41.34 -49.49
CA ARG A 218 41.62 -42.51 -49.90
C ARG A 218 41.33 -43.02 -51.34
N ASN A 219 40.06 -42.88 -51.81
CA ASN A 219 39.68 -43.22 -53.15
C ASN A 219 40.14 -42.20 -54.20
N ILE A 220 40.28 -40.90 -53.87
CA ILE A 220 40.79 -39.84 -54.75
C ILE A 220 42.30 -40.02 -54.98
N MET A 221 43.09 -40.46 -53.99
CA MET A 221 44.51 -40.71 -54.11
C MET A 221 44.88 -41.92 -55.03
N LYS A 222 43.94 -42.84 -55.27
CA LYS A 222 44.16 -44.01 -56.15
C LYS A 222 43.86 -43.77 -57.62
N SER A 223 43.39 -42.59 -58.02
CA SER A 223 42.99 -42.27 -59.40
C SER A 223 43.89 -41.24 -60.12
N VAL A 224 45.09 -40.99 -59.64
CA VAL A 224 46.05 -40.12 -60.36
C VAL A 224 46.94 -41.03 -61.23
N PRO A 225 46.89 -40.92 -62.57
CA PRO A 225 47.78 -41.69 -63.44
C PRO A 225 49.16 -41.07 -63.43
N TYR A 226 50.20 -41.94 -63.23
CA TYR A 226 51.58 -41.53 -63.43
C TYR A 226 51.82 -41.24 -64.92
N ALA A 227 52.14 -39.99 -65.26
CA ALA A 227 52.69 -39.68 -66.56
C ALA A 227 54.19 -40.13 -66.60
N LYS A 228 54.50 -41.02 -67.48
CA LYS A 228 55.89 -41.35 -67.84
C LYS A 228 56.45 -40.26 -68.77
N ILE A 229 57.63 -39.74 -68.43
CA ILE A 229 58.58 -39.15 -69.34
C ILE A 229 59.58 -40.19 -69.67
#